data_75667783c71414edfe52b7889ca21866
#
_entry.id   75667783c71414edfe52b7889ca21866
#
_cell.length_a   1.000
_cell.length_b   1.000
_cell.length_c   1.000
_cell.angle_alpha   90.00
_cell.angle_beta   90.00
_cell.angle_gamma   90.00
#
_symmetry.space_group_name_H-M   'P 1'
#
loop_
_entity.id
_entity.type
_entity.pdbx_description
1 polymer ?
#
loop_
_entity_poly.entity_id
_entity_poly.type
_entity_poly.pdbx_seq_one_letter_code
_entity_poly.pdbx_strand_id
1 'polypeptide(L)'
;MRRMVWSLMSVAALALAGCNSSNAPEQGNGDNAPAAAVKANTVTGTVALRGDTAVSPDAKLVVNLVDVSSTDQAGATPLASKTIAPVQFPQSFELTFNPADVNPADLYVVKAELSDGERHYKMALQAPVLTKGAPNQVSIELIAEQTPGEKELADFQAVQKQIGGMKISNGTKLEKDVSRAWQVFRQNGQVQFIRGRADYGDKGFTSTDYAYRDGKPWVVVQQKKASQDAKPSSTERAGWDKDGNLVLKQVVSGNKTDTLGDDEAASLQKQAEDILKLATGGKGK
;
A
#
# COMPACT_ATOMS: atom_id res chain seq x y z
N MET A 1 18.37 -40.55 -20.00
CA MET A 1 17.46 -41.72 -19.99
C MET A 1 16.09 -41.21 -19.70
N ARG A 2 15.34 -40.88 -20.71
CA ARG A 2 14.23 -41.58 -21.37
C ARG A 2 13.31 -42.27 -20.37
N ARG A 3 12.07 -41.77 -20.20
CA ARG A 3 10.87 -42.49 -20.59
C ARG A 3 9.65 -41.56 -20.60
N MET A 4 9.14 -41.33 -21.80
CA MET A 4 7.76 -40.99 -22.14
C MET A 4 6.83 -42.14 -21.73
N VAL A 5 5.58 -41.82 -21.33
CA VAL A 5 4.43 -42.70 -21.57
C VAL A 5 3.26 -41.86 -21.98
N TRP A 6 2.76 -42.14 -23.13
CA TRP A 6 1.50 -41.74 -23.74
C TRP A 6 0.36 -42.65 -23.28
N SER A 7 -0.86 -42.14 -23.25
CA SER A 7 -2.12 -42.84 -23.60
C SER A 7 -3.31 -42.02 -23.09
N LEU A 8 -4.45 -41.93 -23.68
CA LEU A 8 -5.10 -42.23 -24.97
C LEU A 8 -6.47 -41.56 -24.92
N MET A 9 -6.91 -41.13 -26.07
CA MET A 9 -8.26 -40.62 -26.42
C MET A 9 -9.38 -41.60 -26.07
N SER A 10 -10.57 -41.04 -25.76
CA SER A 10 -11.83 -41.74 -26.10
C SER A 10 -12.88 -40.70 -26.53
N VAL A 11 -13.27 -40.83 -27.79
CA VAL A 11 -14.39 -40.22 -28.48
C VAL A 11 -15.58 -41.18 -28.44
N ALA A 12 -16.78 -40.69 -28.16
CA ALA A 12 -18.04 -41.31 -28.56
C ALA A 12 -19.15 -40.24 -28.43
N ALA A 13 -19.69 -39.76 -29.45
CA ALA A 13 -20.58 -40.20 -30.49
C ALA A 13 -22.02 -39.72 -30.22
N LEU A 14 -22.50 -38.95 -31.19
CA LEU A 14 -23.84 -38.41 -31.38
C LEU A 14 -24.91 -39.50 -31.48
N ALA A 15 -26.11 -39.19 -30.98
CA ALA A 15 -27.35 -39.76 -31.52
C ALA A 15 -28.46 -38.70 -31.53
N LEU A 16 -28.87 -38.34 -32.73
CA LEU A 16 -30.11 -37.63 -33.11
C LEU A 16 -31.23 -38.63 -33.24
N ALA A 17 -32.41 -38.30 -32.73
CA ALA A 17 -33.76 -38.63 -33.21
C ALA A 17 -34.73 -38.44 -32.04
N GLY A 18 -35.90 -37.87 -32.12
CA GLY A 18 -36.84 -37.53 -33.16
C GLY A 18 -38.07 -36.95 -32.47
N CYS A 19 -38.85 -36.17 -33.18
CA CYS A 19 -40.15 -35.58 -32.79
C CYS A 19 -41.20 -36.63 -32.39
N ASN A 20 -41.99 -36.37 -31.37
CA ASN A 20 -43.43 -36.31 -31.56
C ASN A 20 -44.18 -35.73 -30.33
N SER A 21 -45.28 -35.13 -30.66
CA SER A 21 -46.22 -34.31 -29.90
C SER A 21 -47.01 -35.04 -28.77
N SER A 22 -47.45 -34.16 -27.89
CA SER A 22 -48.75 -34.08 -27.20
C SER A 22 -48.83 -34.43 -25.72
N ASN A 23 -49.44 -33.42 -25.03
CA ASN A 23 -50.16 -33.44 -23.75
C ASN A 23 -49.37 -33.23 -22.46
N ALA A 24 -49.71 -32.08 -21.87
CA ALA A 24 -49.46 -31.67 -20.46
C ALA A 24 -50.26 -32.57 -19.46
N PRO A 25 -50.16 -32.40 -18.14
CA PRO A 25 -49.18 -31.65 -17.31
C PRO A 25 -48.59 -32.52 -16.19
N GLU A 26 -47.45 -32.21 -15.66
CA GLU A 26 -47.20 -32.42 -14.24
C GLU A 26 -45.92 -31.65 -13.74
N GLN A 27 -46.08 -31.12 -12.55
CA GLN A 27 -45.18 -30.36 -11.74
C GLN A 27 -43.78 -31.00 -11.58
N GLY A 28 -42.74 -30.26 -11.89
CA GLY A 28 -41.39 -30.54 -11.48
C GLY A 28 -40.78 -29.25 -10.89
N ASN A 29 -40.70 -29.19 -9.58
CA ASN A 29 -39.99 -28.18 -8.79
C ASN A 29 -38.56 -28.04 -9.29
N GLY A 30 -38.30 -27.03 -10.07
CA GLY A 30 -36.96 -26.52 -10.30
C GLY A 30 -36.79 -25.31 -9.40
N ASP A 31 -35.89 -25.39 -8.41
CA ASP A 31 -35.48 -24.29 -7.57
C ASP A 31 -34.87 -23.17 -8.43
N ASN A 32 -35.72 -22.37 -9.03
CA ASN A 32 -35.42 -21.03 -9.44
C ASN A 32 -35.44 -20.18 -8.15
N ALA A 33 -34.29 -20.06 -7.48
CA ALA A 33 -34.12 -18.97 -6.54
C ALA A 33 -34.50 -17.68 -7.28
N PRO A 34 -35.50 -16.91 -6.80
CA PRO A 34 -35.89 -15.70 -7.48
C PRO A 34 -34.67 -14.76 -7.47
N ALA A 35 -34.18 -14.40 -8.66
CA ALA A 35 -33.28 -13.29 -8.81
C ALA A 35 -33.88 -12.12 -8.03
N ALA A 36 -33.23 -11.69 -6.96
CA ALA A 36 -33.71 -10.62 -6.08
C ALA A 36 -34.12 -9.45 -6.97
N ALA A 37 -35.42 -9.15 -7.02
CA ALA A 37 -35.91 -8.02 -7.79
C ALA A 37 -35.16 -6.77 -7.36
N VAL A 38 -34.38 -6.21 -8.26
CA VAL A 38 -33.61 -4.95 -8.00
C VAL A 38 -34.65 -3.89 -7.66
N LYS A 39 -34.66 -3.45 -6.41
CA LYS A 39 -35.56 -2.37 -6.00
C LYS A 39 -35.20 -1.15 -6.82
N ALA A 40 -36.19 -0.50 -7.43
CA ALA A 40 -36.01 0.62 -8.35
C ALA A 40 -35.29 1.85 -7.75
N ASN A 41 -35.05 1.86 -6.43
CA ASN A 41 -34.41 2.92 -5.66
C ASN A 41 -33.16 2.46 -4.91
N THR A 42 -32.51 1.39 -5.39
CA THR A 42 -31.30 0.87 -4.76
C THR A 42 -30.18 0.66 -5.78
N VAL A 43 -28.96 0.92 -5.34
CA VAL A 43 -27.72 0.53 -6.00
C VAL A 43 -27.04 -0.53 -5.13
N THR A 44 -26.67 -1.65 -5.74
CA THR A 44 -26.00 -2.75 -5.05
C THR A 44 -24.64 -3.03 -5.66
N GLY A 45 -23.77 -3.72 -4.92
CA GLY A 45 -22.49 -4.13 -5.47
C GLY A 45 -21.61 -4.85 -4.49
N THR A 46 -20.41 -5.11 -4.95
CA THR A 46 -19.34 -5.70 -4.16
C THR A 46 -18.08 -4.85 -4.25
N VAL A 47 -17.37 -4.75 -3.14
CA VAL A 47 -16.04 -4.13 -3.05
C VAL A 47 -15.04 -5.23 -2.77
N ALA A 48 -13.96 -5.27 -3.55
CA ALA A 48 -12.85 -6.20 -3.37
C ALA A 48 -11.52 -5.42 -3.29
N LEU A 49 -10.50 -6.03 -2.69
CA LEU A 49 -9.13 -5.50 -2.71
C LEU A 49 -8.34 -6.13 -3.85
N ARG A 50 -7.47 -5.34 -4.46
CA ARG A 50 -6.45 -5.89 -5.37
C ARG A 50 -5.35 -6.54 -4.55
N GLY A 51 -5.12 -7.85 -4.79
CA GLY A 51 -4.15 -8.66 -4.06
C GLY A 51 -4.71 -9.28 -2.77
N ASP A 52 -3.87 -10.09 -2.10
CA ASP A 52 -4.25 -10.89 -0.92
C ASP A 52 -3.96 -10.13 0.39
N THR A 53 -4.16 -8.83 0.44
CA THR A 53 -3.89 -8.02 1.62
C THR A 53 -5.06 -8.14 2.60
N ALA A 54 -4.80 -8.73 3.77
CA ALA A 54 -5.73 -8.66 4.89
C ALA A 54 -5.74 -7.24 5.47
N VAL A 55 -6.92 -6.74 5.83
CA VAL A 55 -7.09 -5.48 6.55
C VAL A 55 -7.23 -5.73 8.04
N SER A 56 -6.93 -4.72 8.86
CA SER A 56 -7.10 -4.80 10.30
C SER A 56 -8.59 -4.85 10.69
N PRO A 57 -8.92 -5.29 11.91
CA PRO A 57 -10.29 -5.23 12.43
C PRO A 57 -10.86 -3.80 12.53
N ASP A 58 -9.97 -2.79 12.57
CA ASP A 58 -10.33 -1.38 12.69
C ASP A 58 -10.52 -0.69 11.33
N ALA A 59 -10.33 -1.44 10.23
CA ALA A 59 -10.51 -0.93 8.88
C ALA A 59 -11.95 -0.46 8.66
N LYS A 60 -12.11 0.67 7.97
CA LYS A 60 -13.39 1.33 7.72
C LYS A 60 -13.58 1.57 6.22
N LEU A 61 -14.66 1.00 5.68
CA LEU A 61 -15.09 1.21 4.30
C LEU A 61 -16.25 2.19 4.27
N VAL A 62 -16.14 3.24 3.48
CA VAL A 62 -17.22 4.19 3.20
C VAL A 62 -17.61 4.05 1.73
N VAL A 63 -18.90 3.82 1.47
CA VAL A 63 -19.45 3.71 0.11
C VAL A 63 -20.49 4.80 -0.08
N ASN A 64 -20.32 5.65 -1.09
CA ASN A 64 -21.15 6.81 -1.38
C ASN A 64 -21.70 6.74 -2.80
N LEU A 65 -22.97 7.10 -2.97
CA LEU A 65 -23.57 7.39 -4.26
C LEU A 65 -23.53 8.91 -4.48
N VAL A 66 -22.81 9.36 -5.50
CA VAL A 66 -22.57 10.78 -5.73
C VAL A 66 -22.89 11.20 -7.17
N ASP A 67 -23.37 12.43 -7.32
CA ASP A 67 -23.47 13.10 -8.61
C ASP A 67 -22.09 13.71 -8.97
N VAL A 68 -21.63 13.42 -10.18
CA VAL A 68 -20.33 13.91 -10.70
C VAL A 68 -20.48 14.78 -11.94
N SER A 69 -21.70 15.26 -12.20
CA SER A 69 -22.02 16.11 -13.37
C SER A 69 -21.50 17.54 -13.22
N SER A 70 -21.40 18.04 -11.99
CA SER A 70 -20.86 19.37 -11.72
C SER A 70 -19.36 19.32 -11.46
N THR A 71 -18.64 20.37 -11.84
CA THR A 71 -17.19 20.51 -11.59
C THR A 71 -16.86 20.78 -10.11
N ASP A 72 -17.83 21.20 -9.31
CA ASP A 72 -17.68 21.52 -7.89
C ASP A 72 -17.92 20.27 -7.02
N GLN A 73 -17.03 19.28 -7.15
CA GLN A 73 -17.17 18.00 -6.43
C GLN A 73 -16.67 18.02 -4.97
N ALA A 74 -15.99 19.09 -4.56
CA ALA A 74 -15.41 19.22 -3.22
C ALA A 74 -16.46 19.69 -2.19
N GLY A 75 -17.47 18.86 -1.94
CA GLY A 75 -18.52 19.17 -0.97
C GLY A 75 -19.92 18.71 -1.37
N ALA A 76 -20.06 18.02 -2.51
CA ALA A 76 -21.34 17.46 -2.93
C ALA A 76 -21.83 16.43 -1.88
N THR A 77 -23.01 16.68 -1.31
CA THR A 77 -23.67 15.74 -0.40
C THR A 77 -24.01 14.47 -1.18
N PRO A 78 -23.59 13.28 -0.73
CA PRO A 78 -23.95 12.04 -1.42
C PRO A 78 -25.46 11.79 -1.35
N LEU A 79 -26.05 11.26 -2.43
CA LEU A 79 -27.45 10.82 -2.46
C LEU A 79 -27.71 9.69 -1.46
N ALA A 80 -26.72 8.85 -1.26
CA ALA A 80 -26.73 7.79 -0.24
C ALA A 80 -25.30 7.51 0.21
N SER A 81 -25.16 7.16 1.48
CA SER A 81 -23.87 6.82 2.11
C SER A 81 -24.01 5.60 3.02
N LYS A 82 -23.01 4.74 3.03
CA LYS A 82 -22.92 3.60 3.94
C LYS A 82 -21.50 3.46 4.45
N THR A 83 -21.37 3.39 5.77
CA THR A 83 -20.12 3.04 6.44
C THR A 83 -20.20 1.60 6.93
N ILE A 84 -19.14 0.83 6.69
CA ILE A 84 -19.03 -0.58 7.06
C ILE A 84 -17.77 -0.75 7.91
N ALA A 85 -17.92 -1.27 9.10
CA ALA A 85 -16.85 -1.66 10.01
C ALA A 85 -17.39 -2.73 10.98
N PRO A 86 -16.70 -3.84 11.24
CA PRO A 86 -15.49 -4.29 10.55
C PRO A 86 -15.76 -4.68 9.10
N VAL A 87 -14.70 -4.66 8.26
CA VAL A 87 -14.79 -4.98 6.83
C VAL A 87 -14.23 -6.38 6.57
N GLN A 88 -14.94 -7.16 5.75
CA GLN A 88 -14.48 -8.47 5.25
C GLN A 88 -14.63 -8.52 3.73
N PHE A 89 -13.53 -8.73 3.02
CA PHE A 89 -13.54 -8.74 1.56
C PHE A 89 -13.73 -10.17 0.99
N PRO A 90 -14.50 -10.30 -0.12
CA PRO A 90 -15.25 -9.25 -0.81
C PRO A 90 -16.44 -8.76 0.02
N GLN A 91 -16.62 -7.43 0.13
CA GLN A 91 -17.68 -6.80 0.92
C GLN A 91 -18.84 -6.40 0.03
N SER A 92 -20.05 -6.94 0.30
CA SER A 92 -21.27 -6.53 -0.36
C SER A 92 -21.84 -5.26 0.27
N PHE A 93 -22.46 -4.42 -0.57
CA PHE A 93 -23.18 -3.23 -0.13
C PHE A 93 -24.51 -3.05 -0.86
N GLU A 94 -25.42 -2.33 -0.21
CA GLU A 94 -26.64 -1.80 -0.79
C GLU A 94 -26.79 -0.35 -0.33
N LEU A 95 -27.04 0.56 -1.28
CA LEU A 95 -27.31 1.97 -1.07
C LEU A 95 -28.75 2.27 -1.51
N THR A 96 -29.60 2.71 -0.60
CA THR A 96 -30.96 3.16 -0.89
C THR A 96 -30.97 4.67 -1.02
N PHE A 97 -31.57 5.18 -2.09
CA PHE A 97 -31.67 6.59 -2.40
C PHE A 97 -33.12 6.97 -2.75
N ASN A 98 -33.44 8.28 -2.75
CA ASN A 98 -34.72 8.76 -3.21
C ASN A 98 -34.67 9.00 -4.74
N PRO A 99 -35.48 8.31 -5.56
CA PRO A 99 -35.47 8.50 -7.02
C PRO A 99 -35.79 9.93 -7.47
N ALA A 100 -36.50 10.72 -6.66
CA ALA A 100 -36.80 12.12 -6.96
C ALA A 100 -35.56 13.01 -6.97
N ASP A 101 -34.45 12.58 -6.33
CA ASP A 101 -33.19 13.30 -6.28
C ASP A 101 -32.26 12.95 -7.46
N VAL A 102 -32.69 12.06 -8.36
CA VAL A 102 -31.94 11.63 -9.54
C VAL A 102 -32.41 12.37 -10.78
N ASN A 103 -31.56 13.20 -11.36
CA ASN A 103 -31.80 13.82 -12.64
C ASN A 103 -31.29 12.94 -13.78
N PRO A 104 -32.11 12.51 -14.75
CA PRO A 104 -31.69 11.64 -15.85
C PRO A 104 -30.61 12.24 -16.77
N ALA A 105 -30.43 13.54 -16.73
CA ALA A 105 -29.40 14.23 -17.51
C ALA A 105 -28.01 14.12 -16.87
N ASP A 106 -27.95 13.88 -15.56
CA ASP A 106 -26.73 13.89 -14.76
C ASP A 106 -26.03 12.51 -14.74
N LEU A 107 -24.77 12.50 -14.27
CA LEU A 107 -23.95 11.30 -14.16
C LEU A 107 -23.71 10.94 -12.69
N TYR A 108 -24.09 9.74 -12.32
CA TYR A 108 -23.92 9.23 -10.96
C TYR A 108 -22.88 8.11 -10.92
N VAL A 109 -22.07 8.11 -9.86
CA VAL A 109 -21.08 7.06 -9.61
C VAL A 109 -21.15 6.58 -8.17
N VAL A 110 -20.77 5.33 -7.96
CA VAL A 110 -20.45 4.84 -6.62
C VAL A 110 -18.98 5.14 -6.35
N LYS A 111 -18.71 5.83 -5.24
CA LYS A 111 -17.35 6.02 -4.70
C LYS A 111 -17.18 5.13 -3.48
N ALA A 112 -16.08 4.37 -3.43
CA ALA A 112 -15.72 3.56 -2.28
C ALA A 112 -14.32 3.97 -1.80
N GLU A 113 -14.21 4.24 -0.52
CA GLU A 113 -12.97 4.62 0.16
C GLU A 113 -12.77 3.72 1.37
N LEU A 114 -11.59 3.10 1.47
CA LEU A 114 -11.20 2.29 2.61
C LEU A 114 -10.02 2.93 3.31
N SER A 115 -10.10 3.03 4.62
CA SER A 115 -9.00 3.43 5.50
C SER A 115 -8.67 2.32 6.49
N ASP A 116 -7.38 2.04 6.68
CA ASP A 116 -6.84 1.08 7.62
C ASP A 116 -5.60 1.68 8.28
N GLY A 117 -5.79 2.38 9.41
CA GLY A 117 -4.78 3.23 10.00
C GLY A 117 -4.34 4.32 9.03
N GLU A 118 -3.03 4.41 8.78
CA GLU A 118 -2.46 5.37 7.81
C GLU A 118 -2.59 4.92 6.35
N ARG A 119 -3.04 3.69 6.11
CA ARG A 119 -3.20 3.18 4.76
C ARG A 119 -4.56 3.53 4.21
N HIS A 120 -4.55 4.19 3.06
CA HIS A 120 -5.74 4.49 2.28
C HIS A 120 -5.78 3.62 1.02
N TYR A 121 -6.98 3.38 0.54
CA TYR A 121 -7.22 2.62 -0.68
C TYR A 121 -8.15 3.41 -1.57
N LYS A 122 -7.82 3.47 -2.86
CA LYS A 122 -8.62 4.15 -3.87
C LYS A 122 -9.21 3.18 -4.87
N MET A 123 -10.26 3.59 -5.54
CA MET A 123 -10.86 2.83 -6.63
C MET A 123 -9.91 2.73 -7.83
N ALA A 124 -9.82 1.53 -8.40
CA ALA A 124 -9.07 1.28 -9.62
C ALA A 124 -9.73 1.95 -10.84
N LEU A 125 -11.06 1.93 -10.89
CA LEU A 125 -11.89 2.46 -11.97
C LEU A 125 -13.13 3.14 -11.39
N GLN A 126 -13.71 4.09 -12.14
CA GLN A 126 -15.00 4.66 -11.79
C GLN A 126 -16.13 3.63 -11.94
N ALA A 127 -17.16 3.73 -11.11
CA ALA A 127 -18.32 2.84 -11.09
C ALA A 127 -19.60 3.64 -11.41
N PRO A 128 -19.90 3.95 -12.70
CA PRO A 128 -21.12 4.67 -13.08
C PRO A 128 -22.37 3.82 -12.85
N VAL A 129 -23.45 4.47 -12.42
CA VAL A 129 -24.73 3.86 -12.07
C VAL A 129 -25.90 4.76 -12.46
N LEU A 130 -27.12 4.24 -12.43
CA LEU A 130 -28.45 4.90 -12.53
C LEU A 130 -28.79 5.50 -13.89
N THR A 131 -27.89 6.27 -14.50
CA THR A 131 -28.21 7.06 -15.70
C THR A 131 -27.34 6.65 -16.89
N LYS A 132 -27.69 7.14 -18.09
CA LYS A 132 -26.95 6.88 -19.35
C LYS A 132 -26.81 5.38 -19.69
N GLY A 133 -27.75 4.54 -19.25
CA GLY A 133 -27.70 3.10 -19.49
C GLY A 133 -26.76 2.33 -18.55
N ALA A 134 -26.22 2.98 -17.53
CA ALA A 134 -25.39 2.32 -16.51
C ALA A 134 -26.23 1.38 -15.65
N PRO A 135 -25.67 0.23 -15.22
CA PRO A 135 -26.37 -0.73 -14.37
C PRO A 135 -26.49 -0.21 -12.93
N ASN A 136 -27.50 -0.71 -12.18
CA ASN A 136 -27.61 -0.44 -10.74
C ASN A 136 -26.85 -1.45 -9.86
N GLN A 137 -26.03 -2.29 -10.48
CA GLN A 137 -25.16 -3.25 -9.78
C GLN A 137 -23.73 -3.07 -10.28
N VAL A 138 -22.77 -2.91 -9.37
CA VAL A 138 -21.36 -2.65 -9.69
C VAL A 138 -20.41 -3.51 -8.89
N SER A 139 -19.26 -3.81 -9.50
CA SER A 139 -18.11 -4.40 -8.81
C SER A 139 -16.99 -3.38 -8.75
N ILE A 140 -16.49 -3.12 -7.55
CA ILE A 140 -15.47 -2.13 -7.26
C ILE A 140 -14.21 -2.83 -6.80
N GLU A 141 -13.08 -2.50 -7.40
CA GLU A 141 -11.77 -2.93 -6.95
C GLU A 141 -11.03 -1.75 -6.32
N LEU A 142 -10.54 -1.95 -5.10
CA LEU A 142 -9.71 -0.98 -4.38
C LEU A 142 -8.24 -1.36 -4.47
N ILE A 143 -7.39 -0.34 -4.63
CA ILE A 143 -5.94 -0.44 -4.71
C ILE A 143 -5.35 0.29 -3.51
N ALA A 144 -4.44 -0.37 -2.78
CA ALA A 144 -3.70 0.26 -1.70
C ALA A 144 -2.86 1.44 -2.22
N GLU A 145 -2.92 2.56 -1.54
CA GLU A 145 -2.00 3.67 -1.73
C GLU A 145 -0.77 3.48 -0.85
N GLN A 146 0.36 4.03 -1.27
CA GLN A 146 1.54 4.04 -0.42
C GLN A 146 1.30 4.91 0.81
N THR A 147 1.66 4.39 1.98
CA THR A 147 1.69 5.23 3.19
C THR A 147 2.80 6.29 3.08
N PRO A 148 2.73 7.39 3.86
CA PRO A 148 3.83 8.37 3.90
C PRO A 148 5.18 7.72 4.18
N GLY A 149 5.24 6.77 5.12
CA GLY A 149 6.48 6.05 5.45
C GLY A 149 7.01 5.17 4.31
N GLU A 150 6.13 4.49 3.58
CA GLU A 150 6.51 3.70 2.40
C GLU A 150 7.06 4.58 1.27
N LYS A 151 6.49 5.77 1.10
CA LYS A 151 6.96 6.74 0.12
C LYS A 151 8.36 7.24 0.47
N GLU A 152 8.60 7.65 1.73
CA GLU A 152 9.93 8.09 2.15
C GLU A 152 10.97 6.95 2.01
N LEU A 153 10.60 5.70 2.31
CA LEU A 153 11.49 4.56 2.11
C LEU A 153 11.78 4.29 0.62
N ALA A 154 10.81 4.45 -0.25
CA ALA A 154 10.99 4.30 -1.70
C ALA A 154 11.93 5.40 -2.25
N ASP A 155 11.74 6.64 -1.84
CA ASP A 155 12.59 7.77 -2.21
C ASP A 155 14.04 7.57 -1.70
N PHE A 156 14.19 7.08 -0.45
CA PHE A 156 15.50 6.71 0.10
C PHE A 156 16.21 5.65 -0.76
N GLN A 157 15.50 4.60 -1.16
CA GLN A 157 16.05 3.55 -2.01
C GLN A 157 16.45 4.10 -3.39
N ALA A 158 15.70 5.07 -3.92
CA ALA A 158 16.05 5.73 -5.17
C ALA A 158 17.36 6.52 -5.05
N VAL A 159 17.52 7.30 -3.98
CA VAL A 159 18.78 8.02 -3.70
C VAL A 159 19.93 7.04 -3.50
N GLN A 160 19.73 5.95 -2.75
CA GLN A 160 20.76 4.94 -2.50
C GLN A 160 21.28 4.30 -3.81
N LYS A 161 20.43 4.13 -4.82
CA LYS A 161 20.86 3.65 -6.15
C LYS A 161 21.67 4.66 -6.94
N GLN A 162 21.56 5.95 -6.62
CA GLN A 162 22.23 7.04 -7.34
C GLN A 162 23.58 7.45 -6.73
N ILE A 163 23.93 6.98 -5.53
CA ILE A 163 25.18 7.37 -4.83
C ILE A 163 26.45 7.10 -5.63
N GLY A 164 26.45 6.11 -6.55
CA GLY A 164 27.60 5.78 -7.40
C GLY A 164 28.03 6.93 -8.34
N GLY A 165 27.14 7.86 -8.66
CA GLY A 165 27.45 9.06 -9.47
C GLY A 165 27.82 10.31 -8.65
N MET A 166 27.84 10.23 -7.32
CA MET A 166 28.09 11.35 -6.45
C MET A 166 29.58 11.50 -6.11
N LYS A 167 30.00 12.73 -5.74
CA LYS A 167 31.34 12.98 -5.22
C LYS A 167 31.48 12.38 -3.82
N ILE A 168 32.51 11.56 -3.62
CA ILE A 168 32.75 10.83 -2.38
C ILE A 168 33.90 11.45 -1.58
N SER A 169 33.75 11.52 -0.25
CA SER A 169 34.81 11.74 0.69
C SER A 169 34.67 10.80 1.89
N ASN A 170 35.79 10.36 2.46
CA ASN A 170 35.82 9.40 3.55
C ASN A 170 36.31 10.05 4.83
N GLY A 171 35.93 9.52 5.98
CA GLY A 171 36.46 9.88 7.27
C GLY A 171 36.50 8.71 8.22
N THR A 172 37.33 8.82 9.24
CA THR A 172 37.46 7.85 10.33
C THR A 172 37.60 8.55 11.65
N LYS A 173 37.16 7.92 12.74
CA LYS A 173 37.38 8.38 14.10
C LYS A 173 37.55 7.17 15.01
N LEU A 174 38.63 7.13 15.75
CA LEU A 174 38.88 6.14 16.79
C LEU A 174 38.55 6.75 18.14
N GLU A 175 37.70 6.13 18.89
CA GLU A 175 37.31 6.42 20.27
C GLU A 175 37.69 5.22 21.15
N LYS A 176 37.69 5.40 22.48
CA LYS A 176 38.14 4.34 23.43
C LYS A 176 37.49 2.97 23.18
N ASP A 177 36.19 2.95 22.92
CA ASP A 177 35.38 1.72 22.85
C ASP A 177 34.70 1.54 21.49
N VAL A 178 34.98 2.40 20.49
CA VAL A 178 34.34 2.31 19.18
C VAL A 178 35.22 2.87 18.07
N SER A 179 35.38 2.13 17.00
CA SER A 179 35.99 2.56 15.75
C SER A 179 34.88 2.93 14.75
N ARG A 180 34.96 4.19 14.26
CA ARG A 180 33.98 4.71 13.29
C ARG A 180 34.64 4.96 11.96
N ALA A 181 33.94 4.64 10.87
CA ALA A 181 34.29 5.02 9.52
C ALA A 181 33.05 5.48 8.77
N TRP A 182 33.20 6.44 7.87
CA TRP A 182 32.07 6.92 7.07
C TRP A 182 32.49 7.36 5.68
N GLN A 183 31.54 7.29 4.76
CA GLN A 183 31.61 7.83 3.41
C GLN A 183 30.52 8.89 3.25
N VAL A 184 30.88 10.05 2.73
CA VAL A 184 29.99 11.18 2.47
C VAL A 184 29.80 11.31 0.98
N PHE A 185 28.56 11.27 0.52
CA PHE A 185 28.16 11.41 -0.87
C PHE A 185 27.52 12.78 -1.09
N ARG A 186 28.11 13.55 -2.01
CA ARG A 186 27.67 14.91 -2.32
C ARG A 186 27.24 15.05 -3.78
N GLN A 187 26.14 15.78 -3.97
CA GLN A 187 25.68 16.22 -5.27
C GLN A 187 25.54 17.75 -5.25
N ASN A 188 26.11 18.44 -6.23
CA ASN A 188 26.11 19.90 -6.32
C ASN A 188 26.65 20.59 -5.03
N GLY A 189 27.63 19.99 -4.37
CA GLY A 189 28.20 20.49 -3.14
C GLY A 189 27.46 20.15 -1.84
N GLN A 190 26.20 19.74 -1.93
CA GLN A 190 25.38 19.37 -0.78
C GLN A 190 25.54 17.89 -0.42
N VAL A 191 25.50 17.57 0.87
CA VAL A 191 25.48 16.20 1.35
C VAL A 191 24.09 15.62 1.09
N GLN A 192 24.04 14.54 0.31
CA GLN A 192 22.80 13.81 0.04
C GLN A 192 22.70 12.51 0.85
N PHE A 193 23.88 11.91 1.15
CA PHE A 193 23.91 10.62 1.79
C PHE A 193 25.21 10.43 2.59
N ILE A 194 25.13 9.78 3.73
CA ILE A 194 26.28 9.31 4.49
C ILE A 194 26.09 7.83 4.79
N ARG A 195 27.13 7.03 4.52
CA ARG A 195 27.22 5.64 4.96
C ARG A 195 28.19 5.53 6.10
N GLY A 196 27.69 5.25 7.29
CA GLY A 196 28.47 5.10 8.51
C GLY A 196 28.62 3.63 8.90
N ARG A 197 29.75 3.34 9.55
CA ARG A 197 30.03 2.05 10.19
C ARG A 197 30.59 2.32 11.57
N ALA A 198 30.17 1.56 12.56
CA ALA A 198 30.73 1.61 13.90
C ALA A 198 30.97 0.18 14.40
N ASP A 199 32.24 -0.05 14.80
CA ASP A 199 32.70 -1.31 15.37
C ASP A 199 32.88 -1.12 16.88
N TYR A 200 32.15 -1.89 17.67
CA TYR A 200 32.15 -1.87 19.14
C TYR A 200 32.92 -3.05 19.73
N GLY A 201 33.78 -3.72 18.92
CA GLY A 201 34.48 -4.92 19.30
C GLY A 201 33.51 -6.07 19.61
N ASP A 202 33.67 -6.70 20.78
CA ASP A 202 32.82 -7.83 21.19
C ASP A 202 31.34 -7.47 21.39
N LYS A 203 31.02 -6.17 21.43
CA LYS A 203 29.63 -5.68 21.58
C LYS A 203 28.88 -5.58 20.24
N GLY A 204 29.54 -5.91 19.12
CA GLY A 204 28.92 -5.96 17.80
C GLY A 204 29.28 -4.82 16.88
N PHE A 205 28.54 -4.68 15.81
CA PHE A 205 28.82 -3.79 14.69
C PHE A 205 27.52 -3.15 14.21
N THR A 206 27.56 -1.87 13.80
CA THR A 206 26.45 -1.22 13.10
C THR A 206 26.89 -0.70 11.74
N SER A 207 25.99 -0.84 10.75
CA SER A 207 26.08 -0.17 9.47
C SER A 207 24.85 0.70 9.30
N THR A 208 25.06 2.01 9.11
CA THR A 208 23.94 2.96 9.06
C THR A 208 24.04 3.81 7.82
N ASP A 209 22.96 3.86 7.06
CA ASP A 209 22.78 4.74 5.93
C ASP A 209 21.89 5.93 6.35
N TYR A 210 22.38 7.14 6.16
CA TYR A 210 21.72 8.39 6.49
C TYR A 210 21.47 9.19 5.22
N ALA A 211 20.22 9.52 4.93
CA ALA A 211 19.85 10.37 3.80
C ALA A 211 19.50 11.78 4.27
N TYR A 212 19.93 12.79 3.49
CA TYR A 212 19.75 14.21 3.82
C TYR A 212 19.01 14.94 2.71
N ARG A 213 18.09 15.81 3.11
CA ARG A 213 17.37 16.74 2.24
C ARG A 213 17.52 18.13 2.85
N ASP A 214 18.10 19.06 2.10
CA ASP A 214 18.36 20.44 2.56
C ASP A 214 19.14 20.53 3.88
N GLY A 215 20.12 19.62 4.06
CA GLY A 215 20.95 19.56 5.25
C GLY A 215 20.28 18.95 6.49
N LYS A 216 19.07 18.43 6.37
CA LYS A 216 18.36 17.73 7.46
C LYS A 216 18.26 16.23 7.16
N PRO A 217 18.43 15.36 8.17
CA PRO A 217 18.15 13.94 8.00
C PRO A 217 16.66 13.73 7.71
N TRP A 218 16.35 12.87 6.74
CA TRP A 218 14.97 12.55 6.41
C TRP A 218 14.67 11.04 6.42
N VAL A 219 15.69 10.19 6.18
CA VAL A 219 15.57 8.74 6.44
C VAL A 219 16.90 8.23 6.98
N VAL A 220 16.81 7.38 7.99
CA VAL A 220 17.93 6.63 8.58
C VAL A 220 17.59 5.15 8.55
N VAL A 221 18.53 4.35 8.03
CA VAL A 221 18.45 2.88 8.03
C VAL A 221 19.67 2.32 8.73
N GLN A 222 19.49 1.75 9.92
CA GLN A 222 20.55 1.13 10.71
C GLN A 222 20.42 -0.38 10.75
N GLN A 223 21.49 -1.07 10.43
CA GLN A 223 21.63 -2.51 10.58
C GLN A 223 22.50 -2.83 11.80
N LYS A 224 22.01 -3.63 12.72
CA LYS A 224 22.76 -4.20 13.83
C LYS A 224 23.26 -5.57 13.46
N LYS A 225 24.53 -5.85 13.71
CA LYS A 225 25.22 -7.07 13.31
C LYS A 225 26.12 -7.56 14.44
N ALA A 226 26.45 -8.85 14.46
CA ALA A 226 27.48 -9.39 15.38
C ALA A 226 28.89 -8.95 14.99
N SER A 227 29.18 -8.81 13.67
CA SER A 227 30.44 -8.33 13.13
C SER A 227 30.20 -7.67 11.76
N GLN A 228 31.24 -7.05 11.18
CA GLN A 228 31.16 -6.37 9.89
C GLN A 228 30.56 -7.25 8.78
N ASP A 229 30.96 -8.50 8.70
CA ASP A 229 30.58 -9.43 7.64
C ASP A 229 29.35 -10.31 8.00
N ALA A 230 28.86 -10.19 9.24
CA ALA A 230 27.68 -10.91 9.67
C ALA A 230 26.40 -10.37 8.99
N LYS A 231 25.42 -11.27 8.83
CA LYS A 231 24.06 -10.84 8.43
C LYS A 231 23.45 -9.94 9.52
N PRO A 232 22.63 -8.95 9.15
CA PRO A 232 21.92 -8.15 10.13
C PRO A 232 21.03 -9.01 11.04
N SER A 233 21.16 -8.82 12.35
CA SER A 233 20.23 -9.38 13.34
C SER A 233 18.93 -8.56 13.38
N SER A 234 19.04 -7.24 13.17
CA SER A 234 17.91 -6.34 13.00
C SER A 234 18.24 -5.20 12.05
N THR A 235 17.20 -4.63 11.44
CA THR A 235 17.28 -3.41 10.64
C THR A 235 16.23 -2.44 11.16
N GLU A 236 16.68 -1.31 11.68
CA GLU A 236 15.84 -0.21 12.14
C GLU A 236 15.73 0.85 11.06
N ARG A 237 14.52 1.38 10.84
CA ARG A 237 14.24 2.41 9.86
C ARG A 237 13.41 3.50 10.51
N ALA A 238 13.90 4.72 10.44
CA ALA A 238 13.17 5.92 10.82
C ALA A 238 13.16 6.91 9.66
N GLY A 239 12.03 7.57 9.42
CA GLY A 239 11.92 8.55 8.34
C GLY A 239 10.93 9.66 8.68
N TRP A 240 11.27 10.87 8.24
CA TRP A 240 10.52 12.10 8.50
C TRP A 240 10.11 12.73 7.18
N ASP A 241 8.88 13.19 7.12
CA ASP A 241 8.36 13.92 5.97
C ASP A 241 9.00 15.33 5.87
N LYS A 242 8.62 16.09 4.84
CA LYS A 242 9.11 17.46 4.62
C LYS A 242 8.77 18.42 5.75
N ASP A 243 7.71 18.15 6.52
CA ASP A 243 7.27 18.96 7.65
C ASP A 243 7.94 18.54 8.97
N GLY A 244 8.73 17.45 8.94
CA GLY A 244 9.48 16.92 10.07
C GLY A 244 8.68 15.92 10.91
N ASN A 245 7.50 15.47 10.45
CA ASN A 245 6.74 14.46 11.15
C ASN A 245 7.36 13.08 10.94
N LEU A 246 7.44 12.29 11.99
CA LEU A 246 7.93 10.90 11.95
C LEU A 246 6.88 10.01 11.30
N VAL A 247 7.13 9.58 10.05
CA VAL A 247 6.20 8.81 9.22
C VAL A 247 6.66 7.39 8.91
N LEU A 248 7.95 7.08 9.11
CA LEU A 248 8.51 5.73 8.93
C LEU A 248 9.07 5.25 10.26
N LYS A 249 8.50 4.17 10.81
CA LYS A 249 8.90 3.53 12.07
C LYS A 249 8.88 2.02 11.91
N GLN A 250 10.03 1.42 11.60
CA GLN A 250 10.10 -0.04 11.38
C GLN A 250 11.33 -0.66 12.02
N VAL A 251 11.13 -1.83 12.64
CA VAL A 251 12.19 -2.77 13.03
C VAL A 251 11.96 -4.08 12.30
N VAL A 252 12.91 -4.50 11.48
CA VAL A 252 12.86 -5.78 10.77
C VAL A 252 13.85 -6.75 11.39
N SER A 253 13.37 -7.88 11.90
CA SER A 253 14.17 -8.95 12.49
C SER A 253 13.76 -10.28 11.86
N GLY A 254 14.62 -10.85 11.03
CA GLY A 254 14.27 -11.99 10.19
C GLY A 254 13.09 -11.66 9.26
N ASN A 255 11.98 -12.39 9.39
CA ASN A 255 10.77 -12.20 8.60
C ASN A 255 9.69 -11.34 9.32
N LYS A 256 10.00 -10.83 10.52
CA LYS A 256 9.07 -10.04 11.32
C LYS A 256 9.37 -8.56 11.15
N THR A 257 8.31 -7.77 10.96
CA THR A 257 8.35 -6.31 10.98
C THR A 257 7.51 -5.82 12.16
N ASP A 258 8.14 -5.06 13.04
CA ASP A 258 7.54 -4.40 14.20
C ASP A 258 7.66 -2.87 14.06
N THR A 259 6.93 -2.15 14.89
CA THR A 259 7.02 -0.68 14.96
C THR A 259 8.26 -0.28 15.77
N LEU A 260 9.07 0.63 15.23
CA LEU A 260 10.17 1.28 15.96
C LEU A 260 9.60 2.27 16.99
N GLY A 261 10.15 2.28 18.19
CA GLY A 261 9.75 3.26 19.22
C GLY A 261 10.15 4.69 18.87
N ASP A 262 9.43 5.66 19.41
CA ASP A 262 9.69 7.07 19.13
C ASP A 262 11.05 7.53 19.70
N ASP A 263 11.46 7.01 20.86
CA ASP A 263 12.77 7.30 21.46
C ASP A 263 13.92 6.73 20.62
N GLU A 264 13.77 5.53 20.05
CA GLU A 264 14.74 4.94 19.14
C GLU A 264 14.83 5.74 17.84
N ALA A 265 13.69 6.17 17.29
CA ALA A 265 13.66 7.01 16.09
C ALA A 265 14.35 8.36 16.36
N ALA A 266 14.09 9.00 17.51
CA ALA A 266 14.77 10.25 17.91
C ALA A 266 16.28 10.05 18.08
N SER A 267 16.69 8.90 18.63
CA SER A 267 18.12 8.52 18.73
C SER A 267 18.77 8.40 17.34
N LEU A 268 18.10 7.78 16.38
CA LEU A 268 18.58 7.66 15.00
C LEU A 268 18.68 9.03 14.32
N GLN A 269 17.73 9.94 14.55
CA GLN A 269 17.76 11.31 14.04
C GLN A 269 18.97 12.06 14.58
N LYS A 270 19.19 12.01 15.90
CA LYS A 270 20.34 12.62 16.54
C LYS A 270 21.67 12.06 16.02
N GLN A 271 21.78 10.75 15.83
CA GLN A 271 22.96 10.14 15.22
C GLN A 271 23.23 10.69 13.81
N ALA A 272 22.17 10.90 12.99
CA ALA A 272 22.29 11.48 11.66
C ALA A 272 22.79 12.93 11.70
N GLU A 273 22.29 13.72 12.63
CA GLU A 273 22.77 15.10 12.84
C GLU A 273 24.23 15.14 13.31
N ASP A 274 24.60 14.28 14.24
CA ASP A 274 25.94 14.20 14.80
C ASP A 274 26.97 13.75 13.75
N ILE A 275 26.66 12.74 12.94
CA ILE A 275 27.56 12.30 11.88
C ILE A 275 27.67 13.35 10.76
N LEU A 276 26.60 14.08 10.44
CA LEU A 276 26.67 15.19 9.48
C LEU A 276 27.64 16.30 9.98
N LYS A 277 27.52 16.72 11.24
CA LYS A 277 28.42 17.69 11.85
C LYS A 277 29.86 17.21 11.83
N LEU A 278 30.11 15.95 12.20
CA LEU A 278 31.43 15.34 12.18
C LEU A 278 32.01 15.31 10.76
N ALA A 279 31.23 14.90 9.78
CA ALA A 279 31.65 14.73 8.39
C ALA A 279 31.87 16.05 7.64
N THR A 280 31.24 17.14 8.11
CA THR A 280 31.35 18.48 7.50
C THR A 280 32.23 19.45 8.29
N GLY A 281 32.81 19.01 9.42
CA GLY A 281 33.62 19.86 10.31
C GLY A 281 32.78 20.98 10.96
N GLY A 282 31.49 20.73 11.21
CA GLY A 282 30.57 21.72 11.78
C GLY A 282 30.09 22.79 10.78
N LYS A 283 30.53 22.73 9.54
CA LYS A 283 30.04 23.60 8.45
C LYS A 283 28.95 22.83 7.70
N GLY A 284 27.75 22.75 8.30
CA GLY A 284 26.58 22.26 7.64
C GLY A 284 26.17 23.19 6.49
N LYS A 285 26.58 22.89 5.30
CA LYS A 285 26.00 23.34 4.03
C LYS A 285 26.08 22.23 3.04
#